data_e2ca1fe59a3654aeb6ef0eca5e6ec0df
#
_entry.id   e2ca1fe59a3654aeb6ef0eca5e6ec0df
#
_cell.length_a   1.000
_cell.length_b   1.000
_cell.length_c   1.000
_cell.angle_alpha   90.00
_cell.angle_beta   90.00
_cell.angle_gamma   90.00
#
_symmetry.space_group_name_H-M   'P 1'
#
loop_
_entity.id
_entity.type
_entity.pdbx_description
1 polymer ?
#
loop_
_entity_poly.entity_id
_entity_poly.type
_entity_poly.pdbx_seq_one_letter_code
_entity_poly.pdbx_strand_id
1 'polypeptide(L)'
;MKRITSILSLFAFLLILSYGISFCQEVDLSGTWEGTTEVPEEAELDQITLVLEKINGEYSGTFTDSLGFAEDAELEDIEFKDNTLTFNFTIFNGFEYMTVYATLTVEGDKMSGHWETEDGNSSTIELERKD
;
A
#
# COMPACT_ATOMS: atom_id res chain seq x y z
N MET A 1 -18.67 -48.36 -23.56
CA MET A 1 -17.55 -48.15 -22.61
C MET A 1 -16.56 -47.10 -23.07
N LYS A 2 -16.22 -47.03 -24.33
CA LYS A 2 -15.27 -46.00 -24.83
C LYS A 2 -15.80 -44.57 -24.74
N ARG A 3 -17.09 -44.33 -24.70
CA ARG A 3 -17.70 -43.00 -24.63
C ARG A 3 -17.61 -42.36 -23.23
N ILE A 4 -17.60 -43.18 -22.17
CA ILE A 4 -17.53 -42.70 -20.78
C ILE A 4 -16.13 -42.17 -20.44
N THR A 5 -15.10 -42.82 -20.99
CA THR A 5 -13.69 -42.41 -20.75
C THR A 5 -13.37 -41.05 -21.39
N SER A 6 -13.98 -40.75 -22.57
CA SER A 6 -13.80 -39.46 -23.25
C SER A 6 -14.44 -38.30 -22.50
N ILE A 7 -15.59 -38.53 -21.86
CA ILE A 7 -16.31 -37.49 -21.11
C ILE A 7 -15.58 -37.17 -19.82
N LEU A 8 -14.99 -38.15 -19.14
CA LEU A 8 -14.21 -37.95 -17.93
C LEU A 8 -12.92 -37.17 -18.21
N SER A 9 -12.27 -37.42 -19.35
CA SER A 9 -11.06 -36.71 -19.76
C SER A 9 -11.37 -35.25 -20.07
N LEU A 10 -12.47 -34.94 -20.69
CA LEU A 10 -12.90 -33.59 -21.02
C LEU A 10 -13.24 -32.79 -19.76
N PHE A 11 -13.84 -33.42 -18.77
CA PHE A 11 -14.21 -32.78 -17.52
C PHE A 11 -12.97 -32.42 -16.67
N ALA A 12 -11.96 -33.27 -16.64
CA ALA A 12 -10.72 -33.03 -15.96
C ALA A 12 -9.95 -31.85 -16.58
N PHE A 13 -10.00 -31.72 -17.90
CA PHE A 13 -9.35 -30.61 -18.61
C PHE A 13 -10.03 -29.28 -18.33
N LEU A 14 -11.33 -29.22 -18.20
CA LEU A 14 -12.09 -28.01 -17.84
C LEU A 14 -11.79 -27.55 -16.41
N LEU A 15 -11.57 -28.45 -15.49
CA LEU A 15 -11.19 -28.11 -14.10
C LEU A 15 -9.82 -27.47 -14.01
N ILE A 16 -8.85 -27.91 -14.81
CA ILE A 16 -7.50 -27.34 -14.83
C ILE A 16 -7.53 -25.90 -15.38
N LEU A 17 -8.35 -25.62 -16.38
CA LEU A 17 -8.49 -24.28 -16.95
C LEU A 17 -9.09 -23.27 -15.97
N SER A 18 -10.02 -23.70 -15.11
CA SER A 18 -10.62 -22.79 -14.13
C SER A 18 -9.65 -22.41 -13.00
N TYR A 19 -8.68 -23.24 -12.66
CA TYR A 19 -7.64 -22.90 -11.68
C TYR A 19 -6.63 -21.91 -12.23
N GLY A 20 -6.32 -21.92 -13.53
CA GLY A 20 -5.36 -21.01 -14.13
C GLY A 20 -5.80 -19.54 -14.15
N ILE A 21 -7.11 -19.28 -14.12
CA ILE A 21 -7.66 -17.92 -14.19
C ILE A 21 -7.56 -17.19 -12.85
N SER A 22 -7.58 -17.91 -11.71
CA SER A 22 -7.58 -17.30 -10.39
C SER A 22 -6.24 -16.71 -9.95
N PHE A 23 -5.14 -17.00 -10.66
CA PHE A 23 -3.80 -16.50 -10.33
C PHE A 23 -3.39 -15.21 -11.07
N CYS A 24 -4.27 -14.64 -11.91
CA CYS A 24 -3.93 -13.50 -12.76
C CYS A 24 -4.38 -12.15 -12.22
N GLN A 25 -4.85 -12.07 -10.96
CA GLN A 25 -5.30 -10.81 -10.37
C GLN A 25 -4.15 -10.15 -9.60
N GLU A 26 -3.65 -9.05 -10.13
CA GLU A 26 -2.70 -8.20 -9.43
C GLU A 26 -3.44 -7.04 -8.78
N VAL A 27 -3.00 -6.69 -7.57
CA VAL A 27 -3.52 -5.52 -6.86
C VAL A 27 -2.77 -4.30 -7.35
N ASP A 28 -3.49 -3.30 -7.83
CA ASP A 28 -2.94 -2.02 -8.26
C ASP A 28 -3.22 -0.98 -7.18
N LEU A 29 -2.17 -0.43 -6.60
CA LEU A 29 -2.26 0.56 -5.53
C LEU A 29 -2.31 2.00 -6.05
N SER A 30 -2.29 2.21 -7.37
CA SER A 30 -2.34 3.55 -7.96
C SER A 30 -3.60 4.29 -7.54
N GLY A 31 -3.48 5.58 -7.29
CA GLY A 31 -4.57 6.44 -6.89
C GLY A 31 -4.24 7.27 -5.67
N THR A 32 -5.27 7.88 -5.11
CA THR A 32 -5.16 8.73 -3.94
C THR A 32 -5.76 8.02 -2.72
N TRP A 33 -4.99 8.00 -1.65
CA TRP A 33 -5.37 7.39 -0.37
C TRP A 33 -5.37 8.47 0.69
N GLU A 34 -6.44 8.54 1.47
CA GLU A 34 -6.57 9.53 2.54
C GLU A 34 -6.87 8.86 3.87
N GLY A 35 -6.37 9.45 4.93
CA GLY A 35 -6.60 8.94 6.26
C GLY A 35 -6.02 9.82 7.33
N THR A 36 -5.72 9.21 8.47
CA THR A 36 -5.24 9.94 9.64
C THR A 36 -4.15 9.17 10.37
N THR A 37 -3.34 9.91 11.11
CA THR A 37 -2.39 9.35 12.06
C THR A 37 -2.32 10.25 13.29
N GLU A 38 -1.93 9.68 14.42
CA GLU A 38 -1.61 10.46 15.61
C GLU A 38 -0.12 10.79 15.59
N VAL A 39 0.21 12.04 15.88
CA VAL A 39 1.60 12.47 16.01
C VAL A 39 1.87 12.71 17.49
N PRO A 40 2.92 12.09 18.07
CA PRO A 40 3.26 12.31 19.47
C PRO A 40 3.40 13.79 19.80
N GLU A 41 2.83 14.20 20.91
CA GLU A 41 2.83 15.58 21.42
C GLU A 41 1.92 16.57 20.68
N GLU A 42 1.22 16.14 19.63
CA GLU A 42 0.26 16.97 18.93
C GLU A 42 -1.15 16.67 19.41
N ALA A 43 -1.96 17.73 19.60
CA ALA A 43 -3.34 17.61 20.10
C ALA A 43 -4.32 17.19 19.01
N GLU A 44 -4.01 17.46 17.76
CA GLU A 44 -4.89 17.15 16.63
C GLU A 44 -4.40 15.93 15.85
N LEU A 45 -5.35 15.20 15.27
CA LEU A 45 -5.01 14.15 14.32
C LEU A 45 -4.39 14.77 13.07
N ASP A 46 -3.35 14.15 12.57
CA ASP A 46 -2.70 14.54 11.33
C ASP A 46 -3.44 13.87 10.17
N GLN A 47 -3.89 14.67 9.21
CA GLN A 47 -4.57 14.18 8.03
C GLN A 47 -3.58 13.88 6.94
N ILE A 48 -3.64 12.68 6.40
CA ILE A 48 -2.65 12.16 5.47
C ILE A 48 -3.25 12.01 4.07
N THR A 49 -2.48 12.42 3.07
CA THR A 49 -2.78 12.13 1.67
C THR A 49 -1.57 11.42 1.08
N LEU A 50 -1.80 10.20 0.62
CA LEU A 50 -0.80 9.38 -0.05
C LEU A 50 -1.23 9.21 -1.50
N VAL A 51 -0.39 9.64 -2.44
CA VAL A 51 -0.64 9.49 -3.87
C VAL A 51 0.35 8.47 -4.41
N LEU A 52 -0.16 7.44 -5.08
CA LEU A 52 0.66 6.40 -5.69
C LEU A 52 0.38 6.34 -7.18
N GLU A 53 1.45 6.19 -7.95
CA GLU A 53 1.40 5.98 -9.39
C GLU A 53 2.24 4.75 -9.75
N LYS A 54 1.81 4.03 -10.78
CA LYS A 54 2.56 2.87 -11.26
C LYS A 54 2.96 3.12 -12.71
N ILE A 55 4.25 3.20 -12.96
CA ILE A 55 4.81 3.46 -14.29
C ILE A 55 5.83 2.36 -14.58
N ASN A 56 5.61 1.64 -15.69
CA ASN A 56 6.49 0.52 -16.10
C ASN A 56 6.70 -0.53 -15.00
N GLY A 57 5.64 -0.81 -14.25
CA GLY A 57 5.68 -1.81 -13.19
C GLY A 57 6.28 -1.33 -11.87
N GLU A 58 6.73 -0.10 -11.79
CA GLU A 58 7.31 0.47 -10.58
C GLU A 58 6.40 1.53 -9.97
N TYR A 59 6.32 1.56 -8.64
CA TYR A 59 5.56 2.58 -7.93
C TYR A 59 6.41 3.81 -7.65
N SER A 60 5.77 4.97 -7.76
CA SER A 60 6.27 6.24 -7.28
C SER A 60 5.12 6.95 -6.58
N GLY A 61 5.42 7.97 -5.79
CA GLY A 61 4.35 8.69 -5.14
C GLY A 61 4.83 9.77 -4.20
N THR A 62 3.85 10.39 -3.53
CA THR A 62 4.09 11.49 -2.60
C THR A 62 3.27 11.30 -1.33
N PHE A 63 3.77 11.89 -0.25
CA PHE A 63 3.13 11.87 1.06
C PHE A 63 2.97 13.32 1.54
N THR A 64 1.75 13.66 1.96
CA THR A 64 1.43 15.00 2.48
C THR A 64 0.65 14.87 3.77
N ASP A 65 0.96 15.69 4.74
CA ASP A 65 0.21 15.73 5.99
C ASP A 65 -0.34 17.14 6.27
N SER A 66 -1.36 17.23 7.13
CA SER A 66 -2.03 18.50 7.43
C SER A 66 -1.30 19.34 8.49
N LEU A 67 -0.41 18.75 9.27
CA LEU A 67 0.33 19.47 10.30
C LEU A 67 1.64 20.10 9.78
N GLY A 68 1.99 19.86 8.53
CA GLY A 68 3.11 20.56 7.88
C GLY A 68 4.47 19.89 7.98
N PHE A 69 4.54 18.63 8.39
CA PHE A 69 5.82 17.89 8.42
C PHE A 69 6.25 17.43 7.03
N ALA A 70 5.29 17.08 6.20
CA ALA A 70 5.53 16.63 4.83
C ALA A 70 4.60 17.36 3.86
N GLU A 71 5.17 17.88 2.77
CA GLU A 71 4.40 18.52 1.71
C GLU A 71 4.91 17.94 0.39
N ASP A 72 4.09 17.10 -0.24
CA ASP A 72 4.45 16.36 -1.45
C ASP A 72 5.83 15.68 -1.34
N ALA A 73 6.11 15.10 -0.16
CA ALA A 73 7.37 14.41 0.07
C ALA A 73 7.46 13.17 -0.83
N GLU A 74 8.53 13.08 -1.61
CA GLU A 74 8.72 11.94 -2.50
C GLU A 74 8.96 10.65 -1.72
N LEU A 75 8.25 9.60 -2.11
CA LEU A 75 8.44 8.29 -1.53
C LEU A 75 9.70 7.64 -2.09
N GLU A 76 10.45 6.99 -1.22
CA GLU A 76 11.66 6.27 -1.57
C GLU A 76 11.56 4.81 -1.13
N ASP A 77 12.30 3.94 -1.81
CA ASP A 77 12.39 2.52 -1.49
C ASP A 77 11.03 1.83 -1.35
N ILE A 78 10.15 2.10 -2.31
CA ILE A 78 8.79 1.56 -2.30
C ILE A 78 8.83 0.08 -2.67
N GLU A 79 8.29 -0.77 -1.78
CA GLU A 79 8.13 -2.19 -2.02
C GLU A 79 6.70 -2.61 -1.68
N PHE A 80 6.11 -3.42 -2.54
CA PHE A 80 4.81 -4.03 -2.27
C PHE A 80 4.92 -5.53 -2.47
N LYS A 81 4.83 -6.27 -1.36
CA LYS A 81 4.97 -7.73 -1.36
C LYS A 81 4.11 -8.33 -0.25
N ASP A 82 3.39 -9.41 -0.57
CA ASP A 82 2.54 -10.11 0.39
C ASP A 82 1.54 -9.19 1.11
N ASN A 83 0.88 -8.34 0.32
CA ASN A 83 -0.09 -7.35 0.80
C ASN A 83 0.50 -6.31 1.76
N THR A 84 1.82 -6.19 1.81
CA THR A 84 2.52 -5.22 2.65
C THR A 84 3.24 -4.19 1.80
N LEU A 85 2.89 -2.92 2.01
CA LEU A 85 3.53 -1.79 1.35
C LEU A 85 4.49 -1.14 2.32
N THR A 86 5.75 -1.00 1.91
CA THR A 86 6.77 -0.30 2.68
C THR A 86 7.37 0.82 1.85
N PHE A 87 7.67 1.92 2.49
CA PHE A 87 8.37 3.04 1.86
C PHE A 87 8.98 3.94 2.95
N ASN A 88 9.81 4.86 2.52
CA ASN A 88 10.29 5.91 3.41
C ASN A 88 10.21 7.27 2.72
N PHE A 89 10.27 8.32 3.50
CA PHE A 89 10.29 9.68 3.00
C PHE A 89 10.92 10.59 4.05
N THR A 90 11.30 11.81 3.62
CA THR A 90 11.97 12.77 4.49
C THR A 90 10.98 13.84 4.93
N ILE A 91 10.99 14.17 6.21
CA ILE A 91 10.20 15.27 6.78
C ILE A 91 11.14 16.32 7.39
N PHE A 92 10.57 17.49 7.67
CA PHE A 92 11.24 18.56 8.42
C PHE A 92 10.44 18.83 9.67
N ASN A 93 11.08 18.71 10.85
CA ASN A 93 10.39 18.84 12.14
C ASN A 93 10.45 20.24 12.74
N GLY A 94 10.97 21.23 11.99
CA GLY A 94 11.21 22.59 12.46
C GLY A 94 12.66 22.86 12.82
N PHE A 95 13.45 21.82 12.99
CA PHE A 95 14.86 21.92 13.36
C PHE A 95 15.77 21.17 12.40
N GLU A 96 15.38 19.97 12.03
CA GLU A 96 16.20 19.11 11.17
C GLU A 96 15.33 18.24 10.27
N TYR A 97 15.96 17.70 9.24
CA TYR A 97 15.34 16.68 8.38
C TYR A 97 15.51 15.32 9.01
N MET A 98 14.49 14.48 8.91
CA MET A 98 14.57 13.11 9.38
C MET A 98 13.78 12.18 8.46
N THR A 99 14.14 10.90 8.47
CA THR A 99 13.49 9.89 7.67
C THR A 99 12.37 9.22 8.44
N VAL A 100 11.22 9.05 7.77
CA VAL A 100 10.08 8.30 8.29
C VAL A 100 9.99 7.01 7.50
N TYR A 101 9.85 5.89 8.20
CA TYR A 101 9.67 4.56 7.61
C TYR A 101 8.24 4.11 7.84
N ALA A 102 7.52 3.78 6.78
CA ALA A 102 6.14 3.36 6.85
C ALA A 102 5.99 1.90 6.45
N THR A 103 5.14 1.18 7.16
CA THR A 103 4.77 -0.21 6.87
C THR A 103 3.25 -0.32 6.94
N LEU A 104 2.63 -0.63 5.82
CA LEU A 104 1.18 -0.68 5.68
C LEU A 104 0.72 -2.03 5.13
N THR A 105 -0.31 -2.58 5.75
CA THR A 105 -0.99 -3.77 5.23
C THR A 105 -2.18 -3.32 4.39
N VAL A 106 -2.30 -3.87 3.19
CA VAL A 106 -3.34 -3.51 2.23
C VAL A 106 -4.45 -4.55 2.25
N GLU A 107 -5.70 -4.10 2.44
CA GLU A 107 -6.89 -4.93 2.36
C GLU A 107 -7.93 -4.21 1.50
N GLY A 108 -8.04 -4.59 0.22
CA GLY A 108 -8.96 -3.93 -0.71
C GLY A 108 -8.63 -2.45 -0.86
N ASP A 109 -9.57 -1.59 -0.48
CA ASP A 109 -9.42 -0.14 -0.58
C ASP A 109 -8.96 0.51 0.73
N LYS A 110 -8.39 -0.28 1.63
CA LYS A 110 -7.89 0.19 2.93
C LYS A 110 -6.44 -0.21 3.13
N MET A 111 -5.70 0.67 3.79
CA MET A 111 -4.34 0.40 4.26
C MET A 111 -4.28 0.74 5.75
N SER A 112 -3.62 -0.10 6.52
CA SER A 112 -3.39 0.16 7.93
C SER A 112 -2.02 -0.34 8.35
N GLY A 113 -1.41 0.35 9.28
CA GLY A 113 -0.09 -0.04 9.77
C GLY A 113 0.50 1.00 10.69
N HIS A 114 1.78 1.24 10.54
CA HIS A 114 2.49 2.16 11.41
C HIS A 114 3.63 2.84 10.66
N TRP A 115 4.07 3.94 11.24
CA TRP A 115 5.29 4.64 10.82
C TRP A 115 6.21 4.79 12.01
N GLU A 116 7.49 4.96 11.75
CA GLU A 116 8.49 5.23 12.77
C GLU A 116 9.57 6.17 12.21
N THR A 117 10.13 6.98 13.08
CA THR A 117 11.22 7.89 12.75
C THR A 117 12.53 7.39 13.34
N GLU A 118 13.63 7.93 12.85
CA GLU A 118 14.97 7.58 13.33
C GLU A 118 15.19 7.87 14.81
N ASP A 119 14.47 8.87 15.35
CA ASP A 119 14.58 9.28 16.76
C ASP A 119 13.69 8.47 17.71
N GLY A 120 12.97 7.46 17.20
CA GLY A 120 12.18 6.56 18.02
C GLY A 120 10.71 6.91 18.18
N ASN A 121 10.21 7.94 17.51
CA ASN A 121 8.78 8.22 17.48
C ASN A 121 8.09 7.25 16.54
N SER A 122 6.90 6.80 16.91
CA SER A 122 6.11 5.90 16.08
C SER A 122 4.62 6.08 16.38
N SER A 123 3.78 5.73 15.43
CA SER A 123 2.34 5.75 15.61
C SER A 123 1.67 4.88 14.55
N THR A 124 0.36 4.69 14.69
CA THR A 124 -0.45 3.98 13.72
C THR A 124 -0.95 4.92 12.63
N ILE A 125 -1.24 4.37 11.48
CA ILE A 125 -1.78 5.10 10.35
C ILE A 125 -2.85 4.26 9.66
N GLU A 126 -3.94 4.89 9.28
CA GLU A 126 -5.02 4.27 8.54
C GLU A 126 -5.37 5.12 7.33
N LEU A 127 -5.48 4.48 6.18
CA LEU A 127 -5.79 5.13 4.91
C LEU A 127 -6.90 4.40 4.19
N GLU A 128 -7.64 5.15 3.37
CA GLU A 128 -8.71 4.61 2.55
C GLU A 128 -8.60 5.20 1.14
N ARG A 129 -8.84 4.37 0.11
CA ARG A 129 -8.76 4.82 -1.27
C ARG A 129 -9.89 5.80 -1.58
N LYS A 130 -9.55 6.91 -2.23
CA LYS A 130 -10.51 7.92 -2.64
C LYS A 130 -10.93 7.79 -4.10
N ASP A 131 -10.05 7.34 -4.96
CA ASP A 131 -10.33 7.19 -6.40
C ASP A 131 -9.52 6.09 -7.07
#